data_ba56aa6598b85aa8727ac03555440f0a
#
_entry.id   ba56aa6598b85aa8727ac03555440f0a
#
_cell.length_a   1.000
_cell.length_b   1.000
_cell.length_c   1.000
_cell.angle_alpha   90.00
_cell.angle_beta   90.00
_cell.angle_gamma   90.00
#
_symmetry.space_group_name_H-M   'P 1'
#
loop_
_entity.id
_entity.type
_entity.pdbx_description
1 polymer ?
#
loop_
_entity_poly.entity_id
_entity_poly.type
_entity_poly.pdbx_seq_one_letter_code
_entity_poly.pdbx_strand_id
1 'polypeptide(L)'
;GLLGYADPDGIVFYHLPAKRHTLATEFRVDAATVLPRVEIIYVGTTSQPGVARAAVQAGAKGLVIAGTGAGSLGNLDQELAAIAAEGIPVARSARVGEGRIVRDDNWQQPGMVAADNLSPQKSALLLALAMQASSNIEAIQRMFDSY
;
A
#
# COMPACT_ATOMS: atom_id res chain seq x y z
N GLY A 1 -17.70 0.05 6.46
CA GLY A 1 -18.84 -0.70 5.94
C GLY A 1 -19.00 -0.55 4.44
N LEU A 2 -19.94 -1.28 3.84
CA LEU A 2 -20.25 -1.16 2.41
C LEU A 2 -20.84 0.23 2.12
N LEU A 3 -20.46 0.80 0.97
CA LEU A 3 -21.05 2.07 0.52
C LEU A 3 -22.49 1.86 0.01
N GLY A 4 -22.78 0.71 -0.57
CA GLY A 4 -24.06 0.38 -1.14
C GLY A 4 -24.06 -0.99 -1.80
N TYR A 5 -25.08 -1.27 -2.61
CA TYR A 5 -25.25 -2.51 -3.34
C TYR A 5 -25.49 -2.23 -4.82
N ALA A 6 -25.04 -3.16 -5.66
CA ALA A 6 -25.36 -3.20 -7.07
C ALA A 6 -26.16 -4.49 -7.32
N ASP A 7 -27.46 -4.35 -7.49
CA ASP A 7 -28.43 -5.43 -7.67
C ASP A 7 -29.09 -5.34 -9.07
N PRO A 8 -29.83 -6.36 -9.53
CA PRO A 8 -30.49 -6.34 -10.84
C PRO A 8 -31.50 -5.21 -11.05
N ASP A 9 -32.04 -4.65 -9.98
CA ASP A 9 -32.95 -3.49 -10.00
C ASP A 9 -32.25 -2.14 -10.02
N GLY A 10 -30.91 -2.10 -9.71
CA GLY A 10 -30.14 -0.88 -9.76
C GLY A 10 -28.99 -0.81 -8.76
N ILE A 11 -28.41 0.39 -8.66
CA ILE A 11 -27.34 0.71 -7.69
C ILE A 11 -27.89 1.63 -6.62
N VAL A 12 -27.76 1.20 -5.36
CA VAL A 12 -28.24 1.95 -4.19
C VAL A 12 -27.07 2.27 -3.28
N PHE A 13 -26.85 3.55 -2.95
CA PHE A 13 -25.86 4.01 -2.00
C PHE A 13 -26.52 4.35 -0.66
N TYR A 14 -25.96 3.82 0.43
CA TYR A 14 -26.36 4.14 1.81
C TYR A 14 -25.35 5.06 2.50
N HIS A 15 -24.11 5.10 1.99
CA HIS A 15 -23.04 5.93 2.52
C HIS A 15 -22.25 6.58 1.40
N LEU A 16 -21.66 7.73 1.66
CA LEU A 16 -20.72 8.38 0.75
C LEU A 16 -19.29 8.19 1.27
N PRO A 17 -18.29 8.03 0.38
CA PRO A 17 -16.90 7.99 0.78
C PRO A 17 -16.49 9.35 1.35
N ALA A 18 -15.81 9.32 2.52
CA ALA A 18 -15.29 10.53 3.16
C ALA A 18 -13.97 11.01 2.53
N LYS A 19 -13.20 10.09 1.96
CA LYS A 19 -11.92 10.38 1.34
C LYS A 19 -12.09 10.79 -0.13
N ARG A 20 -11.05 11.44 -0.70
CA ARG A 20 -11.04 11.84 -2.12
C ARG A 20 -11.11 10.61 -3.03
N HIS A 21 -11.78 10.75 -4.15
CA HIS A 21 -11.89 9.68 -5.14
C HIS A 21 -12.14 10.23 -6.54
N THR A 22 -11.93 9.41 -7.54
CA THR A 22 -12.22 9.66 -8.96
C THR A 22 -11.65 11.00 -9.45
N LEU A 23 -12.46 11.93 -9.91
CA LEU A 23 -12.02 13.22 -10.47
C LEU A 23 -11.42 14.18 -9.43
N ALA A 24 -11.65 13.95 -8.15
CA ALA A 24 -11.07 14.75 -7.06
C ALA A 24 -9.63 14.34 -6.70
N THR A 25 -9.07 13.33 -7.38
CA THR A 25 -7.68 12.88 -7.17
C THR A 25 -6.72 13.61 -8.10
N GLU A 26 -5.43 13.63 -7.72
CA GLU A 26 -4.34 14.11 -8.59
C GLU A 26 -3.93 13.10 -9.66
N PHE A 27 -4.35 11.85 -9.54
CA PHE A 27 -3.98 10.80 -10.48
C PHE A 27 -4.66 10.97 -11.83
N ARG A 28 -3.89 10.74 -12.88
CA ARG A 28 -4.38 10.71 -14.26
C ARG A 28 -3.90 9.43 -14.92
N VAL A 29 -4.85 8.64 -15.37
CA VAL A 29 -4.58 7.37 -16.06
C VAL A 29 -5.33 7.36 -17.37
N ASP A 30 -4.68 6.85 -18.40
CA ASP A 30 -5.23 6.62 -19.73
C ASP A 30 -4.80 5.25 -20.27
N ALA A 31 -5.18 4.94 -21.48
CA ALA A 31 -4.86 3.64 -22.10
C ALA A 31 -3.34 3.43 -22.33
N ALA A 32 -2.54 4.48 -22.33
CA ALA A 32 -1.09 4.40 -22.50
C ALA A 32 -0.33 4.40 -21.16
N THR A 33 -1.01 4.57 -20.04
CA THR A 33 -0.41 4.63 -18.72
C THR A 33 0.18 3.28 -18.33
N VAL A 34 1.49 3.26 -18.06
CA VAL A 34 2.20 2.09 -17.53
C VAL A 34 2.55 2.34 -16.07
N LEU A 35 1.89 1.62 -15.17
CA LEU A 35 2.19 1.72 -13.75
C LEU A 35 3.47 0.96 -13.38
N PRO A 36 4.26 1.47 -12.44
CA PRO A 36 5.40 0.74 -11.90
C PRO A 36 4.95 -0.56 -11.23
N ARG A 37 5.77 -1.61 -11.38
CA ARG A 37 5.49 -2.90 -10.78
C ARG A 37 5.60 -2.83 -9.25
N VAL A 38 4.53 -3.17 -8.57
CA VAL A 38 4.44 -3.28 -7.11
C VAL A 38 4.11 -4.72 -6.76
N GLU A 39 4.88 -5.32 -5.85
CA GLU A 39 4.63 -6.68 -5.36
C GLU A 39 4.06 -6.66 -3.95
N ILE A 40 3.16 -7.61 -3.68
CA ILE A 40 2.56 -7.82 -2.35
C ILE A 40 3.22 -9.03 -1.70
N ILE A 41 3.78 -8.82 -0.51
CA ILE A 41 4.41 -9.89 0.28
C ILE A 41 3.58 -10.15 1.53
N TYR A 42 3.04 -11.35 1.64
CA TYR A 42 2.31 -11.78 2.83
C TYR A 42 3.27 -12.27 3.91
N VAL A 43 3.17 -11.68 5.10
CA VAL A 43 3.97 -12.08 6.26
C VAL A 43 3.24 -13.17 7.04
N GLY A 44 3.95 -14.23 7.37
CA GLY A 44 3.50 -15.31 8.23
C GLY A 44 4.60 -15.73 9.22
N THR A 45 4.29 -16.65 10.13
CA THR A 45 5.25 -17.17 11.11
C THR A 45 6.47 -17.84 10.49
N THR A 46 6.32 -18.35 9.27
CA THR A 46 7.38 -19.04 8.52
C THR A 46 8.08 -18.16 7.50
N SER A 47 7.73 -16.87 7.41
CA SER A 47 8.38 -15.95 6.48
C SER A 47 9.85 -15.79 6.83
N GLN A 48 10.70 -15.89 5.81
CA GLN A 48 12.15 -15.80 5.95
C GLN A 48 12.67 -14.63 5.11
N PRO A 49 13.77 -13.96 5.54
CA PRO A 49 14.46 -12.97 4.73
C PRO A 49 14.86 -13.53 3.37
N GLY A 50 14.95 -12.64 2.37
CA GLY A 50 15.27 -12.97 0.97
C GLY A 50 14.08 -12.83 0.03
N VAL A 51 12.84 -13.01 0.51
CA VAL A 51 11.64 -12.93 -0.35
C VAL A 51 11.42 -11.52 -0.92
N ALA A 52 11.61 -10.49 -0.10
CA ALA A 52 11.44 -9.11 -0.53
C ALA A 52 12.56 -8.70 -1.52
N ARG A 53 13.79 -9.10 -1.22
CA ARG A 53 14.93 -8.88 -2.10
C ARG A 53 14.75 -9.58 -3.45
N ALA A 54 14.24 -10.81 -3.45
CA ALA A 54 13.96 -11.54 -4.69
C ALA A 54 12.90 -10.82 -5.55
N ALA A 55 11.85 -10.26 -4.94
CA ALA A 55 10.84 -9.47 -5.64
C ALA A 55 11.46 -8.23 -6.31
N VAL A 56 12.33 -7.51 -5.60
CA VAL A 56 13.08 -6.36 -6.14
C VAL A 56 13.98 -6.77 -7.29
N GLN A 57 14.74 -7.86 -7.16
CA GLN A 57 15.59 -8.41 -8.21
C GLN A 57 14.79 -8.85 -9.44
N ALA A 58 13.55 -9.32 -9.23
CA ALA A 58 12.61 -9.66 -10.29
C ALA A 58 11.95 -8.41 -10.93
N GLY A 59 12.33 -7.19 -10.52
CA GLY A 59 11.92 -5.94 -11.15
C GLY A 59 10.81 -5.16 -10.41
N ALA A 60 10.45 -5.53 -9.18
CA ALA A 60 9.55 -4.72 -8.37
C ALA A 60 10.19 -3.34 -8.08
N LYS A 61 9.40 -2.28 -8.25
CA LYS A 61 9.78 -0.89 -7.99
C LYS A 61 9.23 -0.37 -6.67
N GLY A 62 8.29 -1.10 -6.09
CA GLY A 62 7.72 -0.85 -4.77
C GLY A 62 7.20 -2.15 -4.17
N LEU A 63 7.07 -2.19 -2.86
CA LEU A 63 6.58 -3.34 -2.13
C LEU A 63 5.41 -2.95 -1.23
N VAL A 64 4.44 -3.85 -1.13
CA VAL A 64 3.39 -3.77 -0.11
C VAL A 64 3.51 -4.98 0.79
N ILE A 65 3.56 -4.75 2.08
CA ILE A 65 3.70 -5.82 3.06
C ILE A 65 2.36 -6.06 3.72
N ALA A 66 1.78 -7.22 3.46
CA ALA A 66 0.58 -7.72 4.11
C ALA A 66 0.97 -8.31 5.48
N GLY A 67 1.17 -7.43 6.45
CA GLY A 67 1.65 -7.75 7.78
C GLY A 67 0.60 -8.44 8.66
N THR A 68 1.04 -8.98 9.78
CA THR A 68 0.14 -9.55 10.79
C THR A 68 -0.32 -8.46 11.76
N GLY A 69 -1.55 -8.61 12.31
CA GLY A 69 -2.11 -7.67 13.28
C GLY A 69 -2.04 -6.21 12.78
N ALA A 70 -1.39 -5.33 13.52
CA ALA A 70 -1.19 -3.92 13.18
C ALA A 70 -0.06 -3.69 12.14
N GLY A 71 0.11 -4.61 11.19
CA GLY A 71 1.09 -4.50 10.12
C GLY A 71 2.51 -4.91 10.52
N SER A 72 2.64 -5.87 11.45
CA SER A 72 3.96 -6.40 11.84
C SER A 72 4.67 -7.05 10.63
N LEU A 73 5.93 -6.69 10.47
CA LEU A 73 6.81 -7.15 9.40
C LEU A 73 7.49 -8.49 9.72
N GLY A 74 7.40 -8.92 11.00
CA GLY A 74 8.00 -10.17 11.47
C GLY A 74 9.51 -10.23 11.19
N ASN A 75 9.99 -11.36 10.70
CA ASN A 75 11.41 -11.57 10.39
C ASN A 75 11.92 -10.79 9.18
N LEU A 76 11.05 -10.06 8.47
CA LEU A 76 11.43 -9.30 7.27
C LEU A 76 11.83 -7.84 7.59
N ASP A 77 11.73 -7.41 8.85
CA ASP A 77 11.89 -6.01 9.24
C ASP A 77 13.22 -5.41 8.77
N GLN A 78 14.34 -6.07 9.06
CA GLN A 78 15.67 -5.59 8.67
C GLN A 78 15.87 -5.58 7.14
N GLU A 79 15.39 -6.60 6.44
CA GLU A 79 15.47 -6.66 4.98
C GLU A 79 14.68 -5.52 4.34
N LEU A 80 13.46 -5.29 4.83
CA LEU A 80 12.59 -4.22 4.32
C LEU A 80 13.13 -2.83 4.63
N ALA A 81 13.72 -2.64 5.81
CA ALA A 81 14.40 -1.39 6.17
C ALA A 81 15.58 -1.11 5.21
N ALA A 82 16.38 -2.13 4.89
CA ALA A 82 17.48 -1.99 3.93
C ALA A 82 16.97 -1.65 2.51
N ILE A 83 15.89 -2.31 2.05
CA ILE A 83 15.27 -2.03 0.75
C ILE A 83 14.71 -0.59 0.71
N ALA A 84 14.04 -0.15 1.78
CA ALA A 84 13.53 1.21 1.88
C ALA A 84 14.66 2.26 1.85
N ALA A 85 15.78 1.98 2.53
CA ALA A 85 16.96 2.85 2.52
C ALA A 85 17.63 2.97 1.13
N GLU A 86 17.43 1.99 0.25
CA GLU A 86 17.85 2.04 -1.16
C GLU A 86 16.92 2.90 -2.04
N GLY A 87 15.87 3.50 -1.46
CA GLY A 87 14.92 4.36 -2.15
C GLY A 87 13.75 3.61 -2.80
N ILE A 88 13.55 2.34 -2.47
CA ILE A 88 12.40 1.55 -2.94
C ILE A 88 11.27 1.70 -1.92
N PRO A 89 10.14 2.31 -2.29
CA PRO A 89 9.03 2.52 -1.36
C PRO A 89 8.44 1.20 -0.85
N VAL A 90 8.24 1.12 0.46
CA VAL A 90 7.63 -0.02 1.14
C VAL A 90 6.38 0.44 1.88
N ALA A 91 5.20 0.00 1.44
CA ALA A 91 3.95 0.29 2.13
C ALA A 91 3.59 -0.83 3.10
N ARG A 92 3.43 -0.48 4.37
CA ARG A 92 2.95 -1.39 5.41
C ARG A 92 1.43 -1.40 5.39
N SER A 93 0.85 -2.57 5.12
CA SER A 93 -0.58 -2.87 5.19
C SER A 93 -0.80 -4.05 6.12
N ALA A 94 -2.03 -4.49 6.29
CA ALA A 94 -2.36 -5.67 7.08
C ALA A 94 -3.10 -6.70 6.26
N ARG A 95 -2.83 -7.97 6.54
CA ARG A 95 -3.61 -9.09 5.98
C ARG A 95 -4.91 -9.36 6.72
N VAL A 96 -5.07 -8.73 7.89
CA VAL A 96 -6.33 -8.78 8.65
C VAL A 96 -7.34 -7.78 8.06
N GLY A 97 -8.62 -8.15 8.07
CA GLY A 97 -9.68 -7.38 7.39
C GLY A 97 -10.10 -6.10 8.09
N GLU A 98 -9.62 -5.87 9.33
CA GLU A 98 -10.05 -4.76 10.18
C GLU A 98 -8.84 -4.05 10.80
N GLY A 99 -9.05 -2.79 11.18
CA GLY A 99 -8.04 -1.96 11.83
C GLY A 99 -7.32 -1.02 10.88
N ARG A 100 -6.36 -0.30 11.44
CA ARG A 100 -5.56 0.70 10.72
C ARG A 100 -4.08 0.48 10.94
N ILE A 101 -3.30 0.70 9.91
CA ILE A 101 -1.84 0.81 9.99
C ILE A 101 -1.51 2.29 10.12
N VAL A 102 -1.07 2.68 11.28
CA VAL A 102 -0.73 4.06 11.59
C VAL A 102 0.77 4.32 11.40
N ARG A 103 1.10 5.57 11.11
CA ARG A 103 2.47 6.04 11.19
C ARG A 103 2.87 6.12 12.66
N ASP A 104 3.93 5.43 13.03
CA ASP A 104 4.48 5.39 14.37
C ASP A 104 6.01 5.38 14.28
N ASP A 105 6.66 6.35 14.93
CA ASP A 105 8.12 6.52 14.85
C ASP A 105 8.90 5.32 15.42
N ASN A 106 8.27 4.52 16.29
CA ASN A 106 8.89 3.30 16.83
C ASN A 106 8.81 2.11 15.87
N TRP A 107 7.90 2.15 14.90
CA TRP A 107 7.58 1.03 14.01
C TRP A 107 7.82 1.32 12.54
N GLN A 108 8.07 2.59 12.23
CA GLN A 108 8.23 3.02 10.85
C GLN A 108 9.68 3.37 10.55
N GLN A 109 10.28 2.59 9.69
CA GLN A 109 11.61 2.89 9.17
C GLN A 109 11.53 3.99 8.10
N PRO A 110 12.59 4.82 7.94
CA PRO A 110 12.68 5.75 6.83
C PRO A 110 12.43 5.05 5.49
N GLY A 111 11.65 5.68 4.62
CA GLY A 111 11.27 5.09 3.31
C GLY A 111 10.06 4.18 3.34
N MET A 112 9.47 3.94 4.51
CA MET A 112 8.23 3.17 4.64
C MET A 112 7.00 4.07 4.72
N VAL A 113 5.87 3.56 4.25
CA VAL A 113 4.55 4.22 4.22
C VAL A 113 3.57 3.40 5.04
N ALA A 114 2.75 4.06 5.84
CA ALA A 114 1.61 3.45 6.54
C ALA A 114 0.37 3.50 5.65
N ALA A 115 -0.25 2.35 5.41
CA ALA A 115 -1.34 2.22 4.44
C ALA A 115 -2.74 2.45 5.02
N ASP A 116 -2.85 2.98 6.23
CA ASP A 116 -4.12 3.21 6.92
C ASP A 116 -4.99 1.92 6.93
N ASN A 117 -6.23 2.00 6.50
CA ASN A 117 -7.17 0.87 6.44
C ASN A 117 -7.22 0.20 5.06
N LEU A 118 -6.32 0.54 4.17
CA LEU A 118 -6.29 -0.07 2.83
C LEU A 118 -5.82 -1.53 2.89
N SER A 119 -6.58 -2.41 2.24
CA SER A 119 -6.11 -3.78 2.03
C SER A 119 -4.81 -3.81 1.24
N PRO A 120 -4.00 -4.89 1.31
CA PRO A 120 -2.76 -4.98 0.55
C PRO A 120 -2.94 -4.76 -0.95
N GLN A 121 -4.05 -5.23 -1.53
CA GLN A 121 -4.37 -5.07 -2.95
C GLN A 121 -4.67 -3.61 -3.31
N LYS A 122 -5.44 -2.91 -2.49
CA LYS A 122 -5.70 -1.48 -2.67
C LYS A 122 -4.45 -0.66 -2.45
N SER A 123 -3.65 -1.01 -1.46
CA SER A 123 -2.35 -0.37 -1.18
C SER A 123 -1.38 -0.52 -2.36
N ALA A 124 -1.35 -1.68 -3.02
CA ALA A 124 -0.48 -1.89 -4.17
C ALA A 124 -0.86 -1.00 -5.36
N LEU A 125 -2.16 -0.86 -5.62
CA LEU A 125 -2.63 0.04 -6.67
C LEU A 125 -2.33 1.50 -6.33
N LEU A 126 -2.62 1.94 -5.09
CA LEU A 126 -2.34 3.31 -4.66
C LEU A 126 -0.85 3.59 -4.67
N LEU A 127 0.00 2.65 -4.23
CA LEU A 127 1.46 2.81 -4.26
C LEU A 127 1.97 2.98 -5.69
N ALA A 128 1.47 2.18 -6.63
CA ALA A 128 1.86 2.29 -8.04
C ALA A 128 1.46 3.66 -8.64
N LEU A 129 0.25 4.15 -8.34
CA LEU A 129 -0.19 5.48 -8.77
C LEU A 129 0.62 6.60 -8.11
N ALA A 130 0.89 6.49 -6.81
CA ALA A 130 1.66 7.47 -6.05
C ALA A 130 3.11 7.56 -6.53
N MET A 131 3.74 6.43 -6.83
CA MET A 131 5.10 6.37 -7.39
C MET A 131 5.19 6.98 -8.80
N GLN A 132 4.12 6.92 -9.59
CA GLN A 132 4.06 7.59 -10.88
C GLN A 132 3.98 9.12 -10.70
N ALA A 133 3.29 9.59 -9.65
CA ALA A 133 3.11 11.00 -9.38
C ALA A 133 4.30 11.63 -8.64
N SER A 134 5.02 10.87 -7.81
CA SER A 134 6.14 11.36 -7.00
C SER A 134 7.13 10.26 -6.61
N SER A 135 8.41 10.60 -6.55
CA SER A 135 9.46 9.77 -5.94
C SER A 135 9.71 10.11 -4.45
N ASN A 136 9.08 11.16 -3.94
CA ASN A 136 9.26 11.61 -2.56
C ASN A 136 8.36 10.80 -1.61
N ILE A 137 8.96 10.13 -0.63
CA ILE A 137 8.24 9.22 0.28
C ILE A 137 7.20 9.95 1.15
N GLU A 138 7.46 11.19 1.56
CA GLU A 138 6.50 12.00 2.31
C GLU A 138 5.31 12.43 1.44
N ALA A 139 5.53 12.65 0.14
CA ALA A 139 4.44 12.90 -0.80
C ALA A 139 3.60 11.64 -0.98
N ILE A 140 4.24 10.46 -1.11
CA ILE A 140 3.55 9.17 -1.18
C ILE A 140 2.72 8.94 0.09
N GLN A 141 3.29 9.19 1.29
CA GLN A 141 2.54 9.06 2.54
C GLN A 141 1.31 9.98 2.57
N ARG A 142 1.44 11.26 2.16
CA ARG A 142 0.28 12.17 2.09
C ARG A 142 -0.83 11.64 1.16
N MET A 143 -0.47 10.95 0.08
CA MET A 143 -1.46 10.29 -0.78
C MET A 143 -2.18 9.17 -0.03
N PHE A 144 -1.46 8.33 0.71
CA PHE A 144 -2.08 7.29 1.55
C PHE A 144 -2.97 7.86 2.67
N ASP A 145 -2.63 9.03 3.20
CA ASP A 145 -3.45 9.73 4.19
C ASP A 145 -4.74 10.31 3.57
N SER A 146 -4.73 10.57 2.26
CA SER A 146 -5.81 11.25 1.52
C SER A 146 -6.81 10.30 0.87
N TYR A 147 -6.39 9.07 0.53
CA TYR A 147 -7.17 8.09 -0.26
C TYR A 147 -7.48 6.74 0.44
#